data_c2c535bd18981ada3109839ad802bc48
#
_entry.id   c2c535bd18981ada3109839ad802bc48
#
_cell.length_a   1.000
_cell.length_b   1.000
_cell.length_c   1.000
_cell.angle_alpha   90.00
_cell.angle_beta   90.00
_cell.angle_gamma   90.00
#
_symmetry.space_group_name_H-M   'P 1'
#
loop_
_entity.id
_entity.type
_entity.pdbx_description
1 polymer ?
#
loop_
_entity_poly.entity_id
_entity_poly.type
_entity_poly.pdbx_seq_one_letter_code
_entity_poly.pdbx_strand_id
1 'polypeptide(L)'
;MLTEPMTLYKLMNLYMLKQVNFPLTNAQLTNFFTEHEYTTYFTLQQALNELEDAGLVHKEASHNSTRYDITREGEETLNFFGKNISTAIIEDMDQYLKENKFRLREEVGTTADFYKGTNQDYIVHCEVRENKTTLI
;
A
#
# COMPACT_ATOMS: atom_id res chain seq x y z
N MET A 1 26.65 0.67 -4.22
CA MET A 1 26.40 0.32 -2.83
C MET A 1 25.10 -0.45 -2.72
N LEU A 2 25.14 -1.51 -1.94
CA LEU A 2 23.96 -2.35 -1.79
C LEU A 2 23.00 -1.76 -0.75
N THR A 3 21.72 -1.77 -1.07
CA THR A 3 20.70 -1.33 -0.15
C THR A 3 20.40 -2.46 0.85
N GLU A 4 20.33 -2.12 2.13
CA GLU A 4 19.95 -3.08 3.14
C GLU A 4 18.60 -3.71 2.78
N PRO A 5 18.45 -5.03 2.96
CA PRO A 5 17.17 -5.67 2.58
C PRO A 5 15.95 -5.03 3.23
N MET A 6 16.01 -4.71 4.52
CA MET A 6 14.87 -4.10 5.19
C MET A 6 14.54 -2.73 4.59
N THR A 7 15.56 -1.93 4.30
CA THR A 7 15.36 -0.63 3.68
C THR A 7 14.74 -0.80 2.29
N LEU A 8 15.22 -1.79 1.54
CA LEU A 8 14.67 -2.07 0.22
C LEU A 8 13.18 -2.41 0.30
N TYR A 9 12.81 -3.30 1.23
CA TYR A 9 11.40 -3.69 1.35
C TYR A 9 10.52 -2.50 1.73
N LYS A 10 11.02 -1.62 2.59
CA LYS A 10 10.29 -0.41 2.94
C LYS A 10 10.07 0.48 1.72
N LEU A 11 11.11 0.68 0.93
CA LEU A 11 11.01 1.51 -0.27
C LEU A 11 10.07 0.89 -1.28
N MET A 12 10.10 -0.44 -1.43
CA MET A 12 9.20 -1.12 -2.35
C MET A 12 7.74 -0.93 -1.94
N ASN A 13 7.44 -1.03 -0.64
CA ASN A 13 6.08 -0.78 -0.16
C ASN A 13 5.64 0.64 -0.46
N LEU A 14 6.51 1.60 -0.20
CA LEU A 14 6.19 3.01 -0.49
C LEU A 14 5.93 3.21 -1.97
N TYR A 15 6.74 2.59 -2.82
CA TYR A 15 6.56 2.71 -4.26
C TYR A 15 5.21 2.18 -4.70
N MET A 16 4.83 1.00 -4.22
CA MET A 16 3.56 0.40 -4.62
C MET A 16 2.39 1.26 -4.16
N LEU A 17 2.44 1.76 -2.94
CA LEU A 17 1.37 2.60 -2.43
C LEU A 17 1.24 3.90 -3.20
N LYS A 18 2.37 4.46 -3.62
CA LYS A 18 2.36 5.69 -4.40
C LYS A 18 1.73 5.47 -5.76
N GLN A 19 2.03 4.34 -6.39
CA GLN A 19 1.60 4.09 -7.76
C GLN A 19 0.11 3.83 -7.90
N VAL A 20 -0.53 3.25 -6.88
CA VAL A 20 -1.93 2.86 -7.02
C VAL A 20 -2.92 3.93 -6.63
N ASN A 21 -2.51 4.95 -5.92
CA ASN A 21 -3.33 6.06 -5.42
C ASN A 21 -4.64 5.62 -4.74
N PHE A 22 -4.63 4.46 -4.11
CA PHE A 22 -5.69 4.00 -3.21
C PHE A 22 -5.03 3.11 -2.17
N PRO A 23 -5.64 2.90 -0.99
CA PRO A 23 -5.01 2.08 0.04
C PRO A 23 -4.87 0.64 -0.42
N LEU A 24 -3.81 -0.02 0.05
CA LEU A 24 -3.65 -1.46 -0.16
C LEU A 24 -3.74 -2.16 1.17
N THR A 25 -4.31 -3.36 1.16
CA THR A 25 -4.42 -4.13 2.39
C THR A 25 -3.09 -4.81 2.71
N ASN A 26 -2.94 -5.18 3.98
CA ASN A 26 -1.78 -5.96 4.42
C ASN A 26 -1.63 -7.21 3.57
N ALA A 27 -2.75 -7.91 3.32
CA ALA A 27 -2.70 -9.14 2.53
C ALA A 27 -2.23 -8.88 1.11
N GLN A 28 -2.69 -7.78 0.50
CA GLN A 28 -2.29 -7.47 -0.88
C GLN A 28 -0.79 -7.20 -0.96
N LEU A 29 -0.27 -6.42 -0.02
CA LEU A 29 1.17 -6.14 0.00
C LEU A 29 1.95 -7.41 0.29
N THR A 30 1.51 -8.18 1.28
CA THR A 30 2.18 -9.41 1.66
C THR A 30 2.22 -10.39 0.49
N ASN A 31 1.11 -10.52 -0.24
CA ASN A 31 1.05 -11.46 -1.35
C ASN A 31 2.05 -11.14 -2.44
N PHE A 32 2.22 -9.87 -2.76
CA PHE A 32 3.22 -9.52 -3.78
C PHE A 32 4.61 -10.00 -3.36
N PHE A 33 5.00 -9.68 -2.13
CA PHE A 33 6.36 -9.99 -1.66
C PHE A 33 6.59 -11.48 -1.52
N THR A 34 5.58 -12.24 -1.07
CA THR A 34 5.77 -13.67 -0.89
C THR A 34 5.66 -14.43 -2.21
N GLU A 35 4.76 -14.03 -3.10
CA GLU A 35 4.62 -14.68 -4.39
C GLU A 35 5.85 -14.50 -5.25
N HIS A 36 6.49 -13.34 -5.16
CA HIS A 36 7.70 -13.06 -5.93
C HIS A 36 8.97 -13.44 -5.15
N GLU A 37 8.79 -14.00 -3.97
CA GLU A 37 9.90 -14.51 -3.15
C GLU A 37 10.93 -13.44 -2.78
N TYR A 38 10.46 -12.21 -2.61
CA TYR A 38 11.34 -11.15 -2.15
C TYR A 38 11.66 -11.30 -0.68
N THR A 39 10.68 -11.68 0.13
CA THR A 39 10.90 -11.84 1.56
C THR A 39 9.79 -12.69 2.16
N THR A 40 9.89 -12.93 3.47
CA THR A 40 8.93 -13.73 4.20
C THR A 40 7.84 -12.84 4.78
N TYR A 41 6.75 -13.48 5.23
CA TYR A 41 5.66 -12.79 5.88
C TYR A 41 6.16 -11.97 7.07
N PHE A 42 6.98 -12.58 7.93
CA PHE A 42 7.42 -11.90 9.15
C PHE A 42 8.25 -10.67 8.86
N THR A 43 9.18 -10.80 7.92
CA THR A 43 10.04 -9.67 7.58
C THR A 43 9.22 -8.53 6.98
N LEU A 44 8.22 -8.87 6.15
CA LEU A 44 7.38 -7.83 5.57
C LEU A 44 6.54 -7.13 6.65
N GLN A 45 6.00 -7.89 7.60
CA GLN A 45 5.23 -7.27 8.68
C GLN A 45 6.11 -6.32 9.49
N GLN A 46 7.36 -6.71 9.71
CA GLN A 46 8.29 -5.81 10.40
C GLN A 46 8.52 -4.54 9.60
N ALA A 47 8.68 -4.66 8.28
CA ALA A 47 8.87 -3.49 7.44
C ALA A 47 7.67 -2.55 7.52
N LEU A 48 6.46 -3.10 7.47
CA LEU A 48 5.25 -2.29 7.55
C LEU A 48 5.13 -1.60 8.91
N ASN A 49 5.45 -2.32 9.99
CA ASN A 49 5.39 -1.73 11.32
C ASN A 49 6.40 -0.59 11.46
N GLU A 50 7.59 -0.75 10.92
CA GLU A 50 8.60 0.28 10.98
C GLU A 50 8.23 1.49 10.14
N LEU A 51 7.58 1.25 8.99
CA LEU A 51 7.10 2.36 8.16
C LEU A 51 6.04 3.18 8.91
N GLU A 52 5.14 2.48 9.59
CA GLU A 52 4.12 3.17 10.36
C GLU A 52 4.74 3.96 11.52
N ASP A 53 5.67 3.32 12.25
CA ASP A 53 6.32 3.98 13.37
C ASP A 53 7.06 5.24 12.93
N ALA A 54 7.61 5.22 11.73
CA ALA A 54 8.35 6.37 11.21
C ALA A 54 7.43 7.43 10.59
N GLY A 55 6.13 7.16 10.53
CA GLY A 55 5.19 8.12 9.95
C GLY A 55 5.19 8.17 8.44
N LEU A 56 5.73 7.14 7.79
CA LEU A 56 5.83 7.11 6.32
C LEU A 56 4.60 6.50 5.67
N VAL A 57 3.84 5.70 6.42
CA VAL A 57 2.55 5.20 5.97
C VAL A 57 1.53 5.42 7.06
N HIS A 58 0.28 5.54 6.64
CA HIS A 58 -0.86 5.60 7.54
C HIS A 58 -1.53 4.23 7.55
N LYS A 59 -1.76 3.69 8.73
CA LYS A 59 -2.40 2.39 8.87
C LYS A 59 -3.81 2.58 9.41
N GLU A 60 -4.74 1.93 8.77
CA GLU A 60 -6.14 1.95 9.21
C GLU A 60 -6.61 0.52 9.39
N ALA A 61 -6.81 0.13 10.63
CA ALA A 61 -7.23 -1.23 10.95
C ALA A 61 -8.74 -1.29 11.14
N SER A 62 -9.33 -2.31 10.57
CA SER A 62 -10.74 -2.61 10.78
C SER A 62 -10.83 -4.07 11.14
N HIS A 63 -12.04 -4.53 11.55
CA HIS A 63 -12.15 -5.93 11.94
C HIS A 63 -12.04 -6.89 10.76
N ASN A 64 -12.09 -6.38 9.54
CA ASN A 64 -11.96 -7.23 8.35
C ASN A 64 -10.57 -7.18 7.73
N SER A 65 -9.88 -6.06 7.85
CA SER A 65 -8.59 -5.94 7.20
C SER A 65 -7.83 -4.73 7.74
N THR A 66 -6.54 -4.73 7.48
CA THR A 66 -5.68 -3.60 7.77
C THR A 66 -5.26 -3.00 6.44
N ARG A 67 -5.39 -1.69 6.28
CA ARG A 67 -5.06 -1.00 5.05
C ARG A 67 -3.98 0.03 5.29
N TYR A 68 -3.19 0.26 4.27
CA TYR A 68 -2.06 1.17 4.33
C TYR A 68 -2.14 2.19 3.21
N ASP A 69 -1.71 3.41 3.52
CA ASP A 69 -1.68 4.53 2.60
C ASP A 69 -0.35 5.22 2.78
N ILE A 70 0.20 5.77 1.71
CA ILE A 70 1.44 6.52 1.84
C ILE A 70 1.15 7.91 2.36
N THR A 71 1.98 8.39 3.29
CA THR A 71 1.85 9.74 3.82
C THR A 71 2.68 10.70 2.98
N ARG A 72 2.54 11.99 3.26
CA ARG A 72 3.37 12.98 2.60
C ARG A 72 4.85 12.72 2.89
N GLU A 73 5.16 12.41 4.14
CA GLU A 73 6.53 12.08 4.52
C GLU A 73 7.01 10.84 3.79
N GLY A 74 6.12 9.87 3.58
CA GLY A 74 6.47 8.68 2.81
C GLY A 74 6.80 9.02 1.38
N GLU A 75 6.01 9.91 0.77
CA GLU A 75 6.29 10.33 -0.60
C GLU A 75 7.63 11.04 -0.72
N GLU A 76 7.92 11.90 0.25
CA GLU A 76 9.20 12.61 0.24
C GLU A 76 10.37 11.65 0.41
N THR A 77 10.21 10.67 1.28
CA THR A 77 11.24 9.65 1.49
C THR A 77 11.45 8.84 0.21
N LEU A 78 10.35 8.46 -0.44
CA LEU A 78 10.44 7.72 -1.68
C LEU A 78 11.13 8.54 -2.78
N ASN A 79 10.80 9.82 -2.89
CA ASN A 79 11.43 10.67 -3.87
C ASN A 79 12.94 10.76 -3.66
N PHE A 80 13.35 10.78 -2.40
CA PHE A 80 14.76 10.93 -2.05
C PHE A 80 15.54 9.63 -2.22
N PHE A 81 14.97 8.50 -1.81
CA PHE A 81 15.68 7.22 -1.77
C PHE A 81 15.23 6.23 -2.84
N GLY A 82 14.18 6.54 -3.59
CA GLY A 82 13.62 5.57 -4.55
C GLY A 82 14.59 5.11 -5.61
N LYS A 83 15.59 5.93 -5.91
CA LYS A 83 16.60 5.54 -6.88
C LYS A 83 17.41 4.32 -6.44
N ASN A 84 17.33 3.96 -5.16
CA ASN A 84 18.02 2.78 -4.65
C ASN A 84 17.30 1.48 -4.99
N ILE A 85 16.07 1.55 -5.52
CA ILE A 85 15.37 0.37 -5.99
C ILE A 85 15.87 0.06 -7.40
N SER A 86 16.26 -1.19 -7.62
CA SER A 86 16.80 -1.56 -8.94
C SER A 86 15.72 -1.50 -10.01
N THR A 87 16.14 -1.31 -11.25
CA THR A 87 15.22 -1.27 -12.38
C THR A 87 14.40 -2.55 -12.48
N ALA A 88 15.05 -3.70 -12.25
CA ALA A 88 14.36 -4.98 -12.34
C ALA A 88 13.22 -5.07 -11.35
N ILE A 89 13.43 -4.59 -10.13
CA ILE A 89 12.38 -4.60 -9.11
C ILE A 89 11.27 -3.64 -9.45
N ILE A 90 11.63 -2.47 -9.95
CA ILE A 90 10.63 -1.49 -10.39
C ILE A 90 9.74 -2.09 -11.48
N GLU A 91 10.35 -2.79 -12.44
CA GLU A 91 9.59 -3.42 -13.52
C GLU A 91 8.67 -4.50 -12.99
N ASP A 92 9.14 -5.31 -12.03
CA ASP A 92 8.29 -6.32 -11.42
C ASP A 92 7.07 -5.69 -10.76
N MET A 93 7.30 -4.63 -9.99
CA MET A 93 6.20 -3.97 -9.30
C MET A 93 5.24 -3.32 -10.29
N ASP A 94 5.77 -2.63 -11.29
CA ASP A 94 4.95 -1.97 -12.29
C ASP A 94 4.09 -2.97 -13.04
N GLN A 95 4.67 -4.10 -13.42
CA GLN A 95 3.92 -5.11 -14.14
C GLN A 95 2.84 -5.74 -13.28
N TYR A 96 3.18 -6.05 -12.03
CA TYR A 96 2.21 -6.63 -11.11
C TYR A 96 1.03 -5.67 -10.91
N LEU A 97 1.32 -4.40 -10.69
CA LEU A 97 0.27 -3.42 -10.46
C LEU A 97 -0.57 -3.22 -11.71
N LYS A 98 0.07 -3.18 -12.88
CA LYS A 98 -0.65 -3.02 -14.14
C LYS A 98 -1.61 -4.17 -14.37
N GLU A 99 -1.17 -5.40 -14.11
CA GLU A 99 -1.99 -6.58 -14.35
C GLU A 99 -3.08 -6.76 -13.31
N ASN A 100 -2.89 -6.22 -12.12
CA ASN A 100 -3.79 -6.50 -11.00
C ASN A 100 -4.50 -5.27 -10.47
N LYS A 101 -4.25 -4.10 -11.02
CA LYS A 101 -4.74 -2.86 -10.43
C LYS A 101 -6.25 -2.86 -10.24
N PHE A 102 -6.98 -3.30 -11.24
CA PHE A 102 -8.43 -3.33 -11.15
C PHE A 102 -8.88 -4.24 -10.01
N ARG A 103 -8.33 -5.44 -9.96
CA ARG A 103 -8.68 -6.40 -8.91
C ARG A 103 -8.31 -5.88 -7.52
N LEU A 104 -7.11 -5.30 -7.40
CA LEU A 104 -6.67 -4.76 -6.11
C LEU A 104 -7.61 -3.67 -5.63
N ARG A 105 -8.02 -2.80 -6.54
CA ARG A 105 -8.92 -1.71 -6.21
C ARG A 105 -10.29 -2.24 -5.80
N GLU A 106 -10.78 -3.25 -6.52
CA GLU A 106 -12.08 -3.82 -6.22
C GLU A 106 -12.09 -4.49 -4.85
N GLU A 107 -11.01 -5.18 -4.51
CA GLU A 107 -10.92 -5.82 -3.21
C GLU A 107 -10.97 -4.81 -2.08
N VAL A 108 -10.26 -3.70 -2.23
CA VAL A 108 -10.26 -2.66 -1.23
C VAL A 108 -11.63 -2.00 -1.17
N GLY A 109 -12.23 -1.72 -2.32
CA GLY A 109 -13.54 -1.12 -2.38
C GLY A 109 -14.61 -1.97 -1.74
N THR A 110 -14.56 -3.28 -2.00
CA THR A 110 -15.51 -4.20 -1.42
C THR A 110 -15.39 -4.21 0.10
N THR A 111 -14.17 -4.22 0.60
CA THR A 111 -13.94 -4.17 2.04
C THR A 111 -14.50 -2.89 2.65
N ALA A 112 -14.27 -1.77 1.99
CA ALA A 112 -14.77 -0.49 2.46
C ALA A 112 -16.30 -0.44 2.43
N ASP A 113 -16.90 -0.97 1.38
CA ASP A 113 -18.35 -1.00 1.26
C ASP A 113 -18.99 -1.84 2.34
N PHE A 114 -18.34 -2.92 2.70
CA PHE A 114 -18.84 -3.76 3.78
C PHE A 114 -19.06 -2.95 5.06
N TYR A 115 -18.11 -2.10 5.37
CA TYR A 115 -18.22 -1.25 6.54
C TYR A 115 -19.29 -0.21 6.37
N LYS A 116 -19.31 0.46 5.24
CA LYS A 116 -20.26 1.53 5.00
C LYS A 116 -21.68 1.00 5.00
N GLY A 117 -21.83 -0.20 4.55
CA GLY A 117 -23.14 -0.81 4.48
C GLY A 117 -23.87 -0.87 5.80
N THR A 118 -23.14 -0.81 6.86
CA THR A 118 -23.79 -0.83 8.17
C THR A 118 -24.28 0.54 8.55
N ASN A 119 -23.94 1.55 7.83
CA ASN A 119 -24.25 2.87 8.13
C ASN A 119 -25.05 3.56 7.11
N GLN A 120 -24.96 4.15 6.42
CA GLN A 120 -25.21 4.80 5.34
C GLN A 120 -24.83 5.87 4.79
N ASP A 121 -24.21 6.25 4.72
CA ASP A 121 -23.70 6.87 4.06
C ASP A 121 -22.86 7.37 3.82
N TYR A 122 -22.44 7.55 3.95
CA TYR A 122 -21.45 7.62 3.65
C TYR A 122 -20.75 8.00 2.95
N ILE A 123 -20.74 8.24 2.96
CA ILE A 123 -20.14 8.26 2.41
C ILE A 123 -19.37 8.58 1.90
N VAL A 124 -19.25 9.01 1.97
CA VAL A 124 -18.69 8.84 1.53
C VAL A 124 -17.86 9.10 1.33
N HIS A 125 -17.78 9.76 1.38
CA HIS A 125 -17.13 9.44 1.28
C HIS A 125 -16.53 9.64 0.76
N CYS A 126 -16.36 10.12 0.73
CA CYS A 126 -15.96 9.76 0.35
C CYS A 126 -15.58 10.14 -0.13
N GLU A 127 -15.61 10.76 -0.06
CA GLU A 127 -15.52 10.57 -0.40
C GLU A 127 -15.02 10.99 -0.73
N VAL A 128 -15.10 11.63 -0.46
CA VAL A 128 -14.86 11.48 -0.52
C VAL A 128 -14.11 11.81 -0.84
N ARG A 129 -13.97 12.46 -0.76
CA ARG A 129 -13.57 12.19 -0.79
C ARG A 129 -13.22 12.43 -1.51
N GLU A 130 -13.04 13.01 -1.44
CA GLU A 130 -12.89 12.61 -1.60
C GLU A 130 -12.70 12.66 -2.21
N ASN A 131 -12.78 13.52 -2.08
CA ASN A 131 -12.72 12.96 -2.24
C ASN A 131 -12.69 12.75 -2.74
N LYS A 132 -12.88 13.19 -2.72
CA LYS A 132 -12.95 12.40 -2.68
C LYS A 132 -13.40 11.91 -3.18
N THR A 133 -13.58 12.36 -3.18
CA THR A 133 -14.04 11.40 -3.23
C THR A 133 -14.57 10.88 -3.49
N THR A 134 -14.80 11.21 -3.43
CA THR A 134 -15.31 10.27 -3.39
C THR A 134 -15.80 9.75 -3.71
N LEU A 135 -16.02 10.21 -3.66
CA LEU A 135 -16.38 9.29 -3.63
C LEU A 135 -16.63 8.85 -4.05
N ILE A 136 -16.65 9.40 -3.97
CA ILE A 136 -16.92 8.50 -4.05
C ILE A 136 -17.03 8.21 -4.10
#